data_6736e315f84ac68960efde857a87fccc
#
_entry.id   6736e315f84ac68960efde857a87fccc
#
_cell.length_a   1.000
_cell.length_b   1.000
_cell.length_c   1.000
_cell.angle_alpha   90.00
_cell.angle_beta   90.00
_cell.angle_gamma   90.00
#
_symmetry.space_group_name_H-M   'P 1'
#
loop_
_entity.id
_entity.type
_entity.pdbx_description
1 polymer ?
#
loop_
_entity_poly.entity_id
_entity_poly.type
_entity_poly.pdbx_seq_one_letter_code
_entity_poly.pdbx_strand_id
1 'polypeptide(L)' 'KITSYGESVISKFPPVLSVLQDADTGVLALYDATTKHFSSIEDFMDTLDCLFALQRIRYDAEREVLCYVA' A
#
# COMPACT_ATOMS: atom_id res chain seq x y z
N LYS A 1 -17.49 8.93 -16.28
CA LYS A 1 -16.72 7.87 -16.10
C LYS A 1 -16.08 7.77 -14.80
N ILE A 2 -16.52 6.88 -14.09
CA ILE A 2 -16.17 6.83 -12.76
C ILE A 2 -15.46 5.62 -12.37
N THR A 3 -15.32 4.76 -13.28
CA THR A 3 -14.79 3.50 -12.95
C THR A 3 -13.34 3.48 -12.73
N SER A 4 -12.63 4.42 -13.30
CA SER A 4 -11.22 4.29 -13.32
C SER A 4 -10.56 4.51 -11.99
N TYR A 5 -11.19 5.25 -11.08
CA TYR A 5 -10.57 5.47 -9.80
C TYR A 5 -10.41 4.17 -9.02
N GLY A 6 -11.52 3.43 -8.89
CA GLY A 6 -11.47 2.18 -8.15
C GLY A 6 -10.55 1.17 -8.78
N GLU A 7 -10.60 1.05 -10.10
CA GLU A 7 -9.73 0.12 -10.78
C GLU A 7 -8.27 0.49 -10.62
N SER A 8 -7.97 1.79 -10.66
CA SER A 8 -6.61 2.25 -10.52
C SER A 8 -6.06 1.92 -9.14
N VAL A 9 -6.85 2.15 -8.10
CA VAL A 9 -6.40 1.86 -6.74
C VAL A 9 -6.21 0.37 -6.55
N ILE A 10 -7.18 -0.44 -6.99
CA ILE A 10 -7.10 -1.89 -6.80
C ILE A 10 -5.92 -2.48 -7.56
N SER A 11 -5.62 -1.95 -8.73
CA SER A 11 -4.52 -2.49 -9.52
C SER A 11 -3.18 -2.29 -8.85
N LYS A 12 -3.09 -1.44 -7.83
CA LYS A 12 -1.85 -1.18 -7.12
C LYS A 12 -1.72 -1.98 -5.84
N PHE A 13 -2.75 -2.74 -5.47
CA PHE A 13 -2.67 -3.60 -4.29
C PHE A 13 -1.58 -4.66 -4.43
N PRO A 14 -1.48 -5.40 -5.54
CA PRO A 14 -0.49 -6.47 -5.61
C PRO A 14 0.95 -6.02 -5.39
N PRO A 15 1.43 -4.92 -5.98
CA PRO A 15 2.82 -4.54 -5.71
C PRO A 15 3.06 -4.19 -4.25
N VAL A 16 2.10 -3.52 -3.61
CA VAL A 16 2.26 -3.18 -2.19
C VAL A 16 2.24 -4.43 -1.33
N LEU A 17 1.27 -5.29 -1.56
CA LEU A 17 1.14 -6.50 -0.75
C LEU A 17 2.31 -7.44 -0.97
N SER A 18 2.86 -7.48 -2.16
CA SER A 18 3.99 -8.34 -2.45
C SER A 18 5.20 -7.96 -1.60
N VAL A 19 5.48 -6.66 -1.47
CA VAL A 19 6.59 -6.21 -0.64
C VAL A 19 6.35 -6.58 0.81
N LEU A 20 5.13 -6.34 1.30
CA LEU A 20 4.83 -6.59 2.70
C LEU A 20 4.75 -8.06 3.04
N GLN A 21 4.42 -8.91 2.07
CA GLN A 21 4.45 -10.34 2.29
C GLN A 21 5.88 -10.85 2.49
N ASP A 22 6.84 -10.19 1.84
CA ASP A 22 8.24 -10.57 2.01
C ASP A 22 8.78 -10.12 3.35
N ALA A 23 8.45 -8.91 3.78
CA ALA A 23 8.99 -8.37 5.02
C ALA A 23 8.18 -7.15 5.43
N ASP A 24 8.06 -6.94 6.73
CA ASP A 24 7.48 -5.72 7.25
C ASP A 24 8.34 -4.54 6.81
N THR A 25 7.72 -3.46 6.39
CA THR A 25 8.43 -2.38 5.71
C THR A 25 7.88 -1.03 6.18
N GLY A 26 8.77 -0.10 6.44
CA GLY A 26 8.36 1.26 6.79
C GLY A 26 7.65 1.96 5.63
N VAL A 27 6.89 2.99 5.95
CA VAL A 27 6.06 3.66 4.95
C VAL A 27 6.90 4.23 3.82
N LEU A 28 7.99 4.93 4.15
CA LEU A 28 8.81 5.54 3.11
C LEU A 28 9.56 4.51 2.29
N ALA A 29 10.04 3.47 2.94
CA ALA A 29 10.71 2.40 2.22
C ALA A 29 9.75 1.67 1.29
N LEU A 30 8.51 1.50 1.73
CA LEU A 30 7.50 0.88 0.90
C LEU A 30 7.19 1.75 -0.32
N TYR A 31 7.07 3.05 -0.11
CA TYR A 31 6.84 3.96 -1.22
C TYR A 31 7.99 3.88 -2.23
N ASP A 32 9.23 3.91 -1.73
CA ASP A 32 10.38 3.77 -2.60
C ASP A 32 10.35 2.49 -3.40
N ALA A 33 9.99 1.39 -2.76
CA ALA A 33 9.99 0.09 -3.42
C ALA A 33 8.90 -0.02 -4.49
N THR A 34 7.84 0.77 -4.37
CA THR A 34 6.70 0.68 -5.26
C THR A 34 6.45 1.95 -6.05
N THR A 35 7.39 2.89 -6.03
CA THR A 35 7.14 4.23 -6.56
C THR A 35 6.80 4.22 -8.04
N LYS A 36 7.31 3.27 -8.81
CA LYS A 36 7.02 3.22 -10.24
C LYS A 36 5.56 2.89 -10.54
N HIS A 37 4.84 2.40 -9.55
CA HIS A 37 3.43 2.05 -9.73
C HIS A 37 2.51 3.21 -9.37
N PHE A 38 3.05 4.32 -8.88
CA PHE A 38 2.24 5.43 -8.39
C PHE A 38 2.61 6.71 -9.10
N SER A 39 1.61 7.53 -9.40
CA SER A 39 1.83 8.80 -10.05
C SER A 39 2.17 9.90 -9.05
N SER A 40 1.84 9.70 -7.79
CA SER A 40 2.10 10.69 -6.74
C SER A 40 2.06 10.01 -5.39
N ILE A 41 2.54 10.71 -4.38
CA ILE A 41 2.45 10.22 -3.00
C ILE A 41 1.00 10.11 -2.55
N GLU A 42 0.13 10.97 -3.06
CA GLU A 42 -1.29 10.93 -2.71
C GLU A 42 -1.93 9.66 -3.22
N ASP A 43 -1.55 9.25 -4.41
CA ASP A 43 -2.02 8.01 -4.99
C ASP A 43 -1.61 6.82 -4.12
N PHE A 44 -0.37 6.84 -3.66
CA PHE A 44 0.14 5.81 -2.75
C PHE A 44 -0.64 5.81 -1.43
N MET A 45 -0.88 6.97 -0.85
CA MET A 45 -1.59 7.07 0.41
C MET A 45 -3.03 6.59 0.27
N ASP A 46 -3.69 6.90 -0.84
CA ASP A 46 -5.04 6.41 -1.10
C ASP A 46 -5.05 4.88 -1.13
N THR A 47 -4.05 4.28 -1.75
CA THR A 47 -3.96 2.83 -1.82
C THR A 47 -3.78 2.23 -0.43
N LEU A 48 -2.93 2.83 0.40
CA LEU A 48 -2.76 2.35 1.77
C LEU A 48 -4.05 2.48 2.57
N ASP A 49 -4.76 3.61 2.42
CA ASP A 49 -6.02 3.78 3.13
C ASP A 49 -7.02 2.69 2.79
N CYS A 50 -7.08 2.32 1.53
CA CYS A 50 -7.97 1.24 1.11
C CYS A 50 -7.55 -0.09 1.72
N LEU A 51 -6.25 -0.37 1.74
CA LEU A 51 -5.77 -1.63 2.32
C LEU A 51 -6.01 -1.69 3.82
N PHE A 52 -5.88 -0.55 4.52
CA PHE A 52 -6.24 -0.51 5.94
C PHE A 52 -7.73 -0.77 6.13
N ALA A 53 -8.57 -0.14 5.32
CA ALA A 53 -10.02 -0.31 5.42
C ALA A 53 -10.42 -1.76 5.18
N LEU A 54 -9.72 -2.45 4.30
CA LEU A 54 -9.99 -3.84 4.00
C LEU A 54 -9.29 -4.79 4.97
N GLN A 55 -8.55 -4.24 5.92
CA GLN A 55 -7.84 -5.01 6.94
C GLN A 55 -6.82 -5.97 6.34
N ARG A 56 -6.19 -5.54 5.25
CA ARG A 56 -5.16 -6.34 4.60
C ARG A 56 -3.77 -5.98 5.09
N ILE A 57 -3.61 -4.82 5.68
CA ILE A 57 -2.36 -4.37 6.27
C ILE A 57 -2.63 -3.74 7.62
N ARG A 58 -1.62 -3.69 8.46
CA ARG A 58 -1.70 -2.98 9.73
C ARG A 58 -0.38 -2.26 9.98
N TYR A 59 -0.40 -1.31 10.90
CA TYR A 59 0.78 -0.52 11.23
C TYR A 59 1.28 -0.93 12.62
N ASP A 60 2.58 -1.20 12.69
CA ASP A 60 3.23 -1.49 13.96
C ASP A 60 3.93 -0.23 14.42
N ALA A 61 3.34 0.45 15.40
CA ALA A 61 3.86 1.74 15.85
C ALA A 61 5.19 1.64 16.56
N GLU A 62 5.47 0.51 17.21
CA GLU A 62 6.73 0.34 17.90
C GLU A 62 7.89 0.24 16.95
N ARG A 63 7.72 -0.52 15.88
CA ARG A 63 8.77 -0.68 14.89
C ARG A 63 8.62 0.29 13.73
N GLU A 64 7.49 1.03 13.69
CA GLU A 64 7.20 2.01 12.65
C GLU A 64 7.22 1.39 11.26
N VAL A 65 6.57 0.23 11.14
CA VAL A 65 6.49 -0.48 9.86
C VAL A 65 5.06 -0.91 9.58
N LEU A 66 4.78 -1.14 8.31
CA LEU A 66 3.54 -1.73 7.86
C LEU A 66 3.72 -3.23 7.77
N CYS A 67 2.67 -3.96 8.11
CA CYS A 67 2.70 -5.42 8.15
C CYS A 67 1.57 -5.98 7.33
N TYR A 68 1.84 -7.07 6.65
CA TYR A 68 0.80 -7.80 5.92
C TYR A 68 -0.07 -8.58 6.91
N VAL A 69 -1.37 -8.56 6.67
CA VAL A 69 -2.32 -9.34 7.47
C VAL A 69 -2.74 -10.55 6.66
N ALA A 70 -2.37 -11.70 7.15
CA ALA A 70 -2.68 -12.95 6.44
C ALA A 70 -4.16 -13.34 6.49
#